data_167ce651efe916a5df27ac5305cdaf32
#
_entry.id   167ce651efe916a5df27ac5305cdaf32
#
_cell.length_a   1.000
_cell.length_b   1.000
_cell.length_c   1.000
_cell.angle_alpha   90.00
_cell.angle_beta   90.00
_cell.angle_gamma   90.00
#
_symmetry.space_group_name_H-M   'P 1'
#
loop_
_entity.id
_entity.type
_entity.pdbx_description
1 polymer ?
#
loop_
_entity_poly.entity_id
_entity_poly.type
_entity_poly.pdbx_seq_one_letter_code
_entity_poly.pdbx_strand_id
1 'polypeptide(L)' 'MSRRLPVRTAQEVVKVLRKHGFALITQKGSHQKWRHANGRQVIVAVHGKKPIPIGTLKSIVQGSGLDVEDFR' A
#
# COMPACT_ATOMS: atom_id res chain seq x y z
N MET A 1 1.74 16.83 16.94
CA MET A 1 0.39 16.44 16.54
C MET A 1 0.42 15.09 15.84
N SER A 2 -0.35 14.13 16.30
CA SER A 2 -0.34 12.81 15.70
C SER A 2 -1.10 12.82 14.38
N ARG A 3 -0.58 12.10 13.39
CA ARG A 3 -1.21 11.95 12.09
C ARG A 3 -1.88 10.58 12.04
N ARG A 4 -3.17 10.58 11.86
CA ARG A 4 -3.92 9.33 11.78
C ARG A 4 -3.85 8.75 10.39
N LEU A 5 -3.68 7.43 10.32
CA LEU A 5 -3.84 6.71 9.08
C LEU A 5 -5.31 6.69 8.67
N PRO A 6 -5.60 6.90 7.38
CA PRO A 6 -6.96 6.77 6.89
C PRO A 6 -7.37 5.30 6.86
N VAL A 7 -8.67 5.05 6.76
CA VAL A 7 -9.19 3.72 6.47
C VAL A 7 -9.15 3.53 4.96
N ARG A 8 -8.46 2.50 4.47
CA ARG A 8 -8.30 2.26 3.04
C ARG A 8 -8.42 0.79 2.70
N THR A 9 -9.01 0.51 1.55
CA THR A 9 -9.04 -0.83 0.97
C THR A 9 -7.76 -1.10 0.19
N ALA A 10 -7.53 -2.38 -0.15
CA ALA A 10 -6.37 -2.74 -0.95
C ALA A 10 -6.38 -2.04 -2.31
N GLN A 11 -7.56 -1.92 -2.95
CA GLN A 11 -7.69 -1.24 -4.23
C GLN A 11 -7.28 0.22 -4.14
N GLU A 12 -7.67 0.88 -3.07
CA GLU A 12 -7.31 2.28 -2.86
C GLU A 12 -5.80 2.45 -2.65
N VAL A 13 -5.20 1.54 -1.89
CA VAL A 13 -3.75 1.54 -1.66
C VAL A 13 -2.99 1.28 -2.97
N VAL A 14 -3.44 0.32 -3.75
CA VAL A 14 -2.83 0.00 -5.05
C VAL A 14 -2.87 1.21 -5.99
N LYS A 15 -3.98 1.95 -6.00
CA LYS A 15 -4.08 3.17 -6.79
C LYS A 15 -3.01 4.18 -6.42
N VAL A 16 -2.80 4.38 -5.12
CA VAL A 16 -1.77 5.31 -4.62
C VAL A 16 -0.38 4.83 -5.04
N LEU A 17 -0.11 3.55 -4.87
CA LEU A 17 1.19 2.98 -5.25
C LEU A 17 1.47 3.18 -6.73
N ARG A 18 0.51 2.90 -7.60
CA ARG A 18 0.66 3.12 -9.04
C ARG A 18 0.92 4.59 -9.37
N LYS A 19 0.18 5.47 -8.74
CA LYS A 19 0.33 6.91 -8.96
C LYS A 19 1.75 7.38 -8.62
N HIS A 20 2.39 6.73 -7.67
CA HIS A 20 3.72 7.09 -7.20
C HIS A 20 4.83 6.23 -7.81
N GLY A 21 4.55 5.53 -8.91
CA GLY A 21 5.58 4.84 -9.66
C GLY A 21 5.85 3.40 -9.27
N PHE A 22 5.02 2.81 -8.43
CA PHE A 22 5.12 1.39 -8.10
C PHE A 22 4.46 0.56 -9.21
N ALA A 23 5.06 -0.59 -9.50
CA ALA A 23 4.52 -1.54 -10.46
C ALA A 23 4.32 -2.89 -9.81
N LEU A 24 3.29 -3.61 -10.26
CA LEU A 24 3.04 -4.98 -9.81
C LEU A 24 4.10 -5.91 -10.37
N ILE A 25 4.84 -6.57 -9.48
CA ILE A 25 5.91 -7.49 -9.88
C ILE A 25 5.40 -8.93 -9.95
N THR A 26 4.73 -9.37 -8.89
CA THR A 26 4.18 -10.73 -8.83
C THR A 26 2.89 -10.71 -8.01
N GLN A 27 2.11 -11.75 -8.22
CA GLN A 27 0.93 -12.00 -7.40
C GLN A 27 0.82 -13.49 -7.11
N LYS A 28 0.67 -13.83 -5.83
CA LYS A 28 0.38 -15.20 -5.40
C LYS A 28 -0.90 -15.18 -4.58
N GLY A 29 -1.97 -15.78 -5.11
CA GLY A 29 -3.27 -15.71 -4.48
C GLY A 29 -3.68 -14.26 -4.28
N SER A 30 -3.94 -13.88 -3.03
CA SER A 30 -4.34 -12.52 -2.69
C SER A 30 -3.16 -11.58 -2.43
N HIS A 31 -1.92 -12.08 -2.41
CA HIS A 31 -0.75 -11.26 -2.09
C HIS A 31 -0.13 -10.69 -3.36
N GLN A 32 -0.08 -9.38 -3.44
CA GLN A 32 0.53 -8.64 -4.54
C GLN A 32 1.82 -7.98 -4.09
N LYS A 33 2.89 -8.18 -4.85
CA LYS A 33 4.18 -7.52 -4.59
C LYS A 33 4.32 -6.33 -5.53
N TRP A 34 4.47 -5.16 -4.95
CA TRP A 34 4.63 -3.90 -5.67
C TRP A 34 6.03 -3.34 -5.45
N ARG A 35 6.66 -2.85 -6.50
CA ARG A 35 8.04 -2.39 -6.44
C ARG A 35 8.20 -1.07 -7.17
N HIS A 36 9.01 -0.19 -6.58
CA HIS A 36 9.40 1.09 -7.17
C HIS A 36 10.80 0.99 -7.77
N ALA A 37 11.09 1.83 -8.77
CA ALA A 37 12.42 1.88 -9.39
C ALA A 37 13.53 2.21 -8.39
N ASN A 38 13.21 2.90 -7.29
CA ASN A 38 14.18 3.21 -6.23
C ASN A 38 14.54 1.99 -5.37
N GLY A 39 13.97 0.82 -5.64
CA GLY A 39 14.22 -0.41 -4.88
C GLY A 39 13.24 -0.69 -3.75
N ARG A 40 12.36 0.24 -3.42
CA ARG A 40 11.35 0.01 -2.39
C ARG A 40 10.31 -0.99 -2.86
N GLN A 41 9.85 -1.81 -1.93
CA GLN A 41 8.94 -2.89 -2.25
C GLN A 41 7.93 -3.08 -1.12
N VAL A 42 6.68 -3.29 -1.47
CA VAL A 42 5.61 -3.53 -0.50
C VAL A 42 4.75 -4.70 -0.94
N ILE A 43 4.19 -5.40 0.04
CA ILE A 43 3.25 -6.50 -0.19
C ILE A 43 1.87 -6.00 0.22
N VAL A 44 0.90 -6.17 -0.69
CA VAL A 44 -0.49 -5.81 -0.42
C VAL A 44 -1.35 -7.05 -0.55
N ALA A 45 -2.05 -7.40 0.53
CA ALA A 45 -3.01 -8.50 0.50
C ALA A 45 -4.37 -7.95 0.07
N VAL A 46 -4.89 -8.47 -1.03
CA VAL A 46 -6.16 -8.01 -1.60
C VAL A 46 -7.28 -8.96 -1.17
N HIS A 47 -8.13 -8.49 -0.26
CA HIS A 47 -9.25 -9.27 0.29
C HIS A 47 -10.58 -8.57 -0.02
N GLY A 48 -10.95 -8.52 -1.29
CA GLY A 48 -12.19 -7.88 -1.70
C GLY A 48 -12.21 -6.40 -1.33
N LYS A 49 -13.35 -5.94 -0.83
CA LYS A 49 -13.53 -4.52 -0.47
C LYS A 49 -13.31 -4.24 1.02
N LYS A 50 -12.75 -5.19 1.76
CA LYS A 50 -12.51 -5.01 3.18
C LYS A 50 -11.37 -4.03 3.41
N PRO A 51 -11.47 -3.15 4.42
CA PRO A 51 -10.38 -2.25 4.77
C PRO A 51 -9.14 -3.03 5.20
N ILE A 52 -7.97 -2.50 4.87
CA ILE A 52 -6.71 -3.05 5.35
C ILE A 52 -6.59 -2.77 6.85
N PRO A 53 -6.23 -3.76 7.67
CA PRO A 53 -5.98 -3.50 9.09
C PRO A 53 -4.94 -2.39 9.27
N ILE A 54 -5.15 -1.55 10.28
CA ILE A 54 -4.33 -0.35 10.51
C ILE A 54 -2.85 -0.69 10.63
N GLY A 55 -2.49 -1.75 11.36
CA GLY A 55 -1.09 -2.14 11.50
C GLY A 55 -0.46 -2.53 10.17
N THR A 56 -1.22 -3.22 9.33
CA THR A 56 -0.76 -3.61 7.99
C THR A 56 -0.61 -2.38 7.10
N LEU A 57 -1.56 -1.46 7.14
CA LEU A 57 -1.48 -0.22 6.37
C LEU A 57 -0.27 0.61 6.79
N LYS A 58 0.00 0.70 8.09
CA LYS A 58 1.19 1.38 8.60
C LYS A 58 2.46 0.80 8.01
N SER A 59 2.57 -0.53 7.96
CA SER A 59 3.73 -1.20 7.36
C SER A 59 3.87 -0.88 5.88
N ILE A 60 2.76 -0.81 5.15
CA ILE A 60 2.76 -0.46 3.74
C ILE A 60 3.25 0.98 3.54
N VAL A 61 2.73 1.91 4.34
CA VAL A 61 3.16 3.31 4.27
C VAL A 61 4.66 3.43 4.51
N GLN A 62 5.16 2.79 5.56
CA GLN A 62 6.58 2.82 5.90
C GLN A 62 7.43 2.18 4.80
N GLY A 63 7.03 1.02 4.32
CA GLY A 63 7.78 0.30 3.28
C GLY A 63 7.80 1.02 1.95
N SER A 64 6.74 1.77 1.64
CA SER A 64 6.64 2.52 0.39
C SER A 64 7.52 3.78 0.39
N GLY A 65 7.89 4.28 1.54
CA GLY A 65 8.59 5.56 1.65
C GLY A 65 7.71 6.77 1.39
N LEU A 66 6.42 6.54 1.19
CA LEU A 66 5.46 7.62 0.99
C LEU A 66 5.00 8.17 2.34
N ASP A 67 4.29 9.29 2.30
CA ASP A 67 3.73 9.90 3.50
C ASP A 67 2.29 9.40 3.70
N VAL A 68 1.81 9.47 4.95
CA VAL A 68 0.42 9.20 5.28
C VAL A 68 -0.51 10.04 4.41
N GLU A 69 -0.15 11.30 4.15
CA GLU A 69 -0.96 12.19 3.33
C GLU A 69 -1.18 11.65 1.91
N ASP A 70 -0.24 10.87 1.38
CA ASP A 70 -0.37 10.31 0.05
C ASP A 70 -1.48 9.26 -0.02
N PHE A 71 -1.88 8.73 1.13
CA PHE A 71 -2.93 7.70 1.22
C PHE A 71 -4.28 8.24 1.64
N ARG A 72 -4.39 9.53 1.82
CA ARG A 72 -5.66 10.17 2.18
C ARG A 72 -6.54 10.50 1.00
#